data_347bf41a91d8e70079fded7d67ffe1de
#
_entry.id   347bf41a91d8e70079fded7d67ffe1de
#
_cell.length_a   1.000
_cell.length_b   1.000
_cell.length_c   1.000
_cell.angle_alpha   90.00
_cell.angle_beta   90.00
_cell.angle_gamma   90.00
#
_symmetry.space_group_name_H-M   'P 1'
#
loop_
_entity.id
_entity.type
_entity.pdbx_description
1 polymer ?
#
loop_
_entity_poly.entity_id
_entity_poly.type
_entity_poly.pdbx_seq_one_letter_code
_entity_poly.pdbx_strand_id
1 'polypeptide(L)'
;MTVTSNTEPFLAAADRYATAEFARTGASGLLLPKISLGLWNNFGDDRAFETQRAIVRRAFDLGVTHIDLANNYGPPPGSAEANFGRMLASDLAPYRDELIVSTKAGYTMGEGPYQDWGSRKYLRSSLDASLRRLGLDYVDIYYSHRPDPETPIEETMGALASAVHEGKALYVGISNYDSAQTRAAAAALAEHGIPLTIHQPRYNM
;
A
#
# COMPACT_ATOMS: atom_id res chain seq x y z
N MET A 1 0.25 -5.43 -39.33
CA MET A 1 -0.17 -4.04 -39.06
C MET A 1 0.07 -3.78 -37.58
N THR A 2 1.14 -3.09 -37.26
CA THR A 2 1.48 -2.68 -35.89
C THR A 2 0.57 -1.49 -35.54
N VAL A 3 -0.41 -1.72 -34.70
CA VAL A 3 -1.20 -0.66 -34.10
C VAL A 3 -0.29 0.05 -33.09
N THR A 4 0.37 1.11 -33.51
CA THR A 4 0.99 2.06 -32.59
C THR A 4 -0.15 2.75 -31.84
N SER A 5 -0.42 2.33 -30.60
CA SER A 5 -1.27 3.09 -29.70
C SER A 5 -0.54 4.40 -29.39
N ASN A 6 -0.89 5.43 -30.12
CA ASN A 6 -0.44 6.80 -29.86
C ASN A 6 -1.24 7.35 -28.67
N THR A 7 -0.98 6.80 -27.49
CA THR A 7 -1.52 7.38 -26.26
C THR A 7 -0.59 8.50 -25.83
N GLU A 8 -1.05 9.74 -25.94
CA GLU A 8 -0.34 10.88 -25.37
C GLU A 8 0.02 10.60 -23.91
N PRO A 9 1.22 11.03 -23.46
CA PRO A 9 1.62 10.89 -22.07
C PRO A 9 0.56 11.51 -21.14
N PHE A 10 0.28 10.85 -20.02
CA PHE A 10 -0.60 11.45 -19.02
C PHE A 10 0.06 12.71 -18.45
N LEU A 11 -0.64 13.82 -18.56
CA LEU A 11 -0.27 15.08 -17.93
C LEU A 11 -1.30 15.37 -16.83
N ALA A 12 -0.85 15.33 -15.58
CA ALA A 12 -1.71 15.58 -14.44
C ALA A 12 -2.18 17.04 -14.39
N ALA A 13 -3.40 17.27 -13.87
CA ALA A 13 -3.96 18.61 -13.71
C ALA A 13 -3.01 19.51 -12.91
N ALA A 14 -2.71 20.69 -13.44
CA ALA A 14 -1.77 21.63 -12.81
C ALA A 14 -2.30 22.18 -11.48
N ASP A 15 -3.61 22.25 -11.34
CA ASP A 15 -4.34 22.77 -10.18
C ASP A 15 -4.80 21.67 -9.20
N ARG A 16 -4.31 20.42 -9.35
CA ARG A 16 -4.75 19.24 -8.56
C ARG A 16 -4.68 19.43 -7.05
N TYR A 17 -3.86 20.34 -6.57
CA TYR A 17 -3.72 20.66 -5.15
C TYR A 17 -4.48 21.89 -4.69
N ALA A 18 -5.15 22.61 -5.58
CA ALA A 18 -5.81 23.88 -5.24
C ALA A 18 -6.91 23.74 -4.18
N THR A 19 -7.59 22.59 -4.15
CA THR A 19 -8.67 22.28 -3.19
C THR A 19 -8.39 21.03 -2.35
N ALA A 20 -7.25 20.38 -2.57
CA ALA A 20 -6.89 19.18 -1.83
C ALA A 20 -6.51 19.52 -0.39
N GLU A 21 -7.06 18.76 0.55
CA GLU A 21 -6.75 18.93 1.95
C GLU A 21 -5.88 17.77 2.46
N PHE A 22 -4.81 18.11 3.17
CA PHE A 22 -3.87 17.17 3.75
C PHE A 22 -3.85 17.27 5.26
N ALA A 23 -3.59 16.14 5.93
CA ALA A 23 -3.42 16.07 7.36
C ALA A 23 -2.12 15.36 7.71
N ARG A 24 -1.44 15.84 8.76
CA ARG A 24 -0.24 15.19 9.28
C ARG A 24 -0.61 13.87 9.97
N THR A 25 0.13 12.83 9.68
CA THR A 25 -0.07 11.51 10.28
C THR A 25 0.67 11.45 11.62
N GLY A 26 -0.07 11.70 12.70
CA GLY A 26 0.48 11.76 14.05
C GLY A 26 1.62 12.79 14.18
N ALA A 27 2.74 12.37 14.77
CA ALA A 27 3.95 13.20 14.93
C ALA A 27 4.97 12.99 13.79
N SER A 28 4.63 12.21 12.76
CA SER A 28 5.52 11.95 11.62
C SER A 28 5.59 13.13 10.65
N GLY A 29 6.55 13.10 9.72
CA GLY A 29 6.61 14.04 8.60
C GLY A 29 5.60 13.76 7.48
N LEU A 30 4.90 12.61 7.54
CA LEU A 30 3.99 12.15 6.50
C LEU A 30 2.71 12.99 6.48
N LEU A 31 2.37 13.54 5.31
CA LEU A 31 1.11 14.21 5.03
C LEU A 31 0.25 13.32 4.15
N LEU A 32 -0.92 12.94 4.62
CA LEU A 32 -1.89 12.19 3.83
C LEU A 32 -3.04 13.09 3.39
N PRO A 33 -3.56 12.90 2.16
CA PRO A 33 -4.83 13.53 1.78
C PRO A 33 -5.94 12.98 2.69
N LYS A 34 -6.98 13.78 2.93
CA LYS A 34 -8.13 13.35 3.75
C LYS A 34 -8.89 12.17 3.15
N ILE A 35 -8.72 11.92 1.87
CA ILE A 35 -9.34 10.82 1.12
C ILE A 35 -8.22 10.02 0.43
N SER A 36 -8.26 8.71 0.57
CA SER A 36 -7.35 7.77 -0.12
C SER A 36 -8.13 6.95 -1.14
N LEU A 37 -7.49 6.55 -2.24
CA LEU A 37 -8.07 5.63 -3.20
C LEU A 37 -7.67 4.19 -2.85
N GLY A 38 -8.63 3.40 -2.35
CA GLY A 38 -8.42 1.97 -2.08
C GLY A 38 -8.65 1.13 -3.34
N LEU A 39 -7.69 0.26 -3.65
CA LEU A 39 -7.74 -0.60 -4.83
C LEU A 39 -8.22 -2.03 -4.52
N TRP A 40 -9.03 -2.19 -3.48
CA TRP A 40 -9.57 -3.51 -3.13
C TRP A 40 -10.59 -4.01 -4.16
N ASN A 41 -11.60 -3.18 -4.46
CA ASN A 41 -12.68 -3.55 -5.37
C ASN A 41 -12.46 -2.91 -6.74
N ASN A 42 -12.76 -3.66 -7.82
CA ASN A 42 -12.74 -3.19 -9.20
C ASN A 42 -11.34 -2.91 -9.79
N PHE A 43 -10.25 -3.37 -9.14
CA PHE A 43 -8.89 -3.21 -9.64
C PHE A 43 -8.20 -4.55 -9.96
N GLY A 44 -8.95 -5.66 -9.94
CA GLY A 44 -8.49 -6.96 -10.41
C GLY A 44 -8.55 -7.12 -11.94
N ASP A 45 -8.14 -8.30 -12.41
CA ASP A 45 -8.14 -8.62 -13.85
C ASP A 45 -9.55 -8.91 -14.40
N ASP A 46 -10.56 -8.96 -13.53
CA ASP A 46 -11.98 -9.06 -13.88
C ASP A 46 -12.58 -7.74 -14.36
N ARG A 47 -11.83 -6.65 -14.36
CA ARG A 47 -12.24 -5.31 -14.78
C ARG A 47 -11.35 -4.77 -15.88
N ALA A 48 -11.95 -4.00 -16.79
CA ALA A 48 -11.21 -3.38 -17.89
C ALA A 48 -10.11 -2.45 -17.35
N PHE A 49 -8.87 -2.67 -17.78
CA PHE A 49 -7.70 -1.91 -17.36
C PHE A 49 -7.86 -0.40 -17.61
N GLU A 50 -8.41 0.00 -18.76
CA GLU A 50 -8.60 1.42 -19.09
C GLU A 50 -9.61 2.11 -18.16
N THR A 51 -10.59 1.39 -17.62
CA THR A 51 -11.50 1.93 -16.59
C THR A 51 -10.76 2.17 -15.29
N GLN A 52 -9.95 1.20 -14.85
CA GLN A 52 -9.11 1.33 -13.65
C GLN A 52 -8.15 2.51 -13.80
N ARG A 53 -7.49 2.59 -14.95
CA ARG A 53 -6.54 3.65 -15.30
C ARG A 53 -7.20 5.04 -15.28
N ALA A 54 -8.40 5.17 -15.85
CA ALA A 54 -9.15 6.42 -15.83
C ALA A 54 -9.52 6.86 -14.40
N ILE A 55 -9.90 5.91 -13.53
CA ILE A 55 -10.20 6.20 -12.11
C ILE A 55 -8.95 6.72 -11.40
N VAL A 56 -7.80 6.05 -11.55
CA VAL A 56 -6.54 6.45 -10.90
C VAL A 56 -6.09 7.82 -11.37
N ARG A 57 -6.10 8.08 -12.69
CA ARG A 57 -5.77 9.39 -13.25
C ARG A 57 -6.68 10.48 -12.69
N ARG A 58 -8.00 10.24 -12.68
CA ARG A 58 -8.96 11.20 -12.16
C ARG A 58 -8.78 11.46 -10.66
N ALA A 59 -8.51 10.43 -9.87
CA ALA A 59 -8.22 10.59 -8.44
C ALA A 59 -6.99 11.46 -8.22
N PHE A 60 -5.91 11.22 -8.97
CA PHE A 60 -4.69 12.03 -8.89
C PHE A 60 -4.92 13.47 -9.32
N ASP A 61 -5.68 13.71 -10.40
CA ASP A 61 -6.09 15.06 -10.85
C ASP A 61 -6.95 15.82 -9.82
N LEU A 62 -7.54 15.12 -8.86
CA LEU A 62 -8.29 15.68 -7.74
C LEU A 62 -7.46 15.83 -6.46
N GLY A 63 -6.14 15.57 -6.52
CA GLY A 63 -5.24 15.66 -5.37
C GLY A 63 -5.26 14.46 -4.43
N VAL A 64 -5.88 13.33 -4.83
CA VAL A 64 -5.81 12.08 -4.08
C VAL A 64 -4.45 11.42 -4.37
N THR A 65 -3.49 11.67 -3.51
CA THR A 65 -2.12 11.17 -3.68
C THR A 65 -1.85 9.83 -2.99
N HIS A 66 -2.72 9.39 -2.08
CA HIS A 66 -2.56 8.11 -1.37
C HIS A 66 -3.35 7.01 -2.08
N ILE A 67 -2.60 6.01 -2.57
CA ILE A 67 -3.13 4.80 -3.20
C ILE A 67 -2.92 3.63 -2.24
N ASP A 68 -4.02 3.04 -1.82
CA ASP A 68 -4.04 2.00 -0.80
C ASP A 68 -4.29 0.62 -1.40
N LEU A 69 -3.26 -0.24 -1.34
CA LEU A 69 -3.27 -1.60 -1.85
C LEU A 69 -3.10 -2.65 -0.74
N ALA A 70 -3.15 -3.89 -1.14
CA ALA A 70 -2.67 -5.06 -0.38
C ALA A 70 -2.27 -6.16 -1.35
N ASN A 71 -1.40 -7.06 -0.89
CA ASN A 71 -0.91 -8.18 -1.69
C ASN A 71 -2.03 -9.07 -2.24
N ASN A 72 -3.11 -9.25 -1.47
CA ASN A 72 -4.23 -10.13 -1.81
C ASN A 72 -5.36 -9.43 -2.60
N TYR A 73 -5.24 -8.13 -2.92
CA TYR A 73 -6.27 -7.43 -3.72
C TYR A 73 -6.29 -7.90 -5.17
N GLY A 74 -7.50 -8.04 -5.70
CA GLY A 74 -7.77 -8.57 -7.03
C GLY A 74 -9.26 -8.69 -7.27
N PRO A 75 -9.78 -9.75 -7.94
CA PRO A 75 -9.18 -11.04 -8.31
C PRO A 75 -8.29 -11.02 -9.57
N PRO A 76 -7.37 -11.99 -9.75
CA PRO A 76 -6.81 -12.87 -8.71
C PRO A 76 -5.95 -12.10 -7.71
N PRO A 77 -5.59 -12.69 -6.53
CA PRO A 77 -4.71 -12.04 -5.57
C PRO A 77 -3.41 -11.53 -6.22
N GLY A 78 -3.05 -10.28 -5.95
CA GLY A 78 -1.88 -9.61 -6.54
C GLY A 78 -2.16 -8.85 -7.82
N SER A 79 -3.30 -9.07 -8.49
CA SER A 79 -3.59 -8.39 -9.76
C SER A 79 -3.80 -6.89 -9.60
N ALA A 80 -4.37 -6.44 -8.49
CA ALA A 80 -4.52 -5.00 -8.22
C ALA A 80 -3.14 -4.29 -8.16
N GLU A 81 -2.16 -4.89 -7.48
CA GLU A 81 -0.78 -4.35 -7.47
C GLU A 81 -0.14 -4.40 -8.86
N ALA A 82 -0.31 -5.49 -9.61
CA ALA A 82 0.24 -5.62 -10.96
C ALA A 82 -0.38 -4.58 -11.92
N ASN A 83 -1.69 -4.39 -11.86
CA ASN A 83 -2.40 -3.39 -12.68
C ASN A 83 -1.96 -1.98 -12.30
N PHE A 84 -1.85 -1.67 -11.00
CA PHE A 84 -1.36 -0.37 -10.58
C PHE A 84 0.12 -0.15 -10.95
N GLY A 85 0.97 -1.17 -10.86
CA GLY A 85 2.35 -1.12 -11.34
C GLY A 85 2.47 -0.74 -12.82
N ARG A 86 1.57 -1.25 -13.67
CA ARG A 86 1.50 -0.84 -15.09
C ARG A 86 1.13 0.64 -15.24
N MET A 87 0.21 1.15 -14.40
CA MET A 87 -0.17 2.56 -14.39
C MET A 87 0.97 3.46 -13.88
N LEU A 88 1.70 2.99 -12.85
CA LEU A 88 2.91 3.67 -12.38
C LEU A 88 3.92 3.82 -13.50
N ALA A 89 4.24 2.73 -14.20
CA ALA A 89 5.23 2.75 -15.26
C ALA A 89 4.82 3.60 -16.48
N SER A 90 3.53 3.65 -16.82
CA SER A 90 3.06 4.35 -18.03
C SER A 90 2.65 5.81 -17.80
N ASP A 91 1.99 6.09 -16.67
CA ASP A 91 1.32 7.37 -16.45
C ASP A 91 1.92 8.17 -15.29
N LEU A 92 2.27 7.47 -14.21
CA LEU A 92 2.55 8.11 -12.92
C LEU A 92 4.05 8.13 -12.58
N ALA A 93 4.91 7.57 -13.44
CA ALA A 93 6.36 7.59 -13.20
C ALA A 93 6.92 9.00 -12.92
N PRO A 94 6.52 10.07 -13.66
CA PRO A 94 6.99 11.43 -13.38
C PRO A 94 6.50 11.98 -12.04
N TYR A 95 5.48 11.36 -11.43
CA TYR A 95 4.81 11.81 -10.21
C TYR A 95 5.06 10.90 -9.00
N ARG A 96 6.01 9.94 -9.10
CA ARG A 96 6.24 8.96 -8.01
C ARG A 96 6.49 9.64 -6.67
N ASP A 97 7.23 10.73 -6.65
CA ASP A 97 7.58 11.46 -5.42
C ASP A 97 6.39 12.24 -4.82
N GLU A 98 5.32 12.42 -5.57
CA GLU A 98 4.08 13.03 -5.09
C GLU A 98 3.10 11.98 -4.53
N LEU A 99 3.31 10.70 -4.85
CA LEU A 99 2.42 9.61 -4.45
C LEU A 99 2.83 9.00 -3.12
N ILE A 100 1.83 8.62 -2.35
CA ILE A 100 1.96 7.71 -1.22
C ILE A 100 1.39 6.37 -1.66
N VAL A 101 2.24 5.37 -1.84
CA VAL A 101 1.84 4.01 -2.22
C VAL A 101 1.94 3.13 -0.99
N SER A 102 0.82 2.57 -0.55
CA SER A 102 0.79 1.63 0.55
C SER A 102 0.40 0.23 0.10
N THR A 103 1.00 -0.78 0.74
CA THR A 103 0.57 -2.17 0.60
C THR A 103 0.59 -2.91 1.93
N LYS A 104 -0.03 -4.07 1.96
CA LYS A 104 -0.28 -4.85 3.17
C LYS A 104 -0.06 -6.33 2.91
N ALA A 105 0.34 -7.08 3.94
CA ALA A 105 0.32 -8.54 3.95
C ALA A 105 -0.27 -9.07 5.25
N GLY A 106 -0.96 -10.21 5.18
CA GLY A 106 -1.61 -10.84 6.34
C GLY A 106 -2.83 -11.68 5.99
N TYR A 107 -3.33 -11.58 4.76
CA TYR A 107 -4.38 -12.46 4.24
C TYR A 107 -3.81 -13.43 3.21
N THR A 108 -4.56 -14.50 2.98
CA THR A 108 -4.15 -15.64 2.17
C THR A 108 -3.82 -15.24 0.73
N MET A 109 -2.67 -15.69 0.26
CA MET A 109 -2.18 -15.53 -1.11
C MET A 109 -2.14 -16.85 -1.88
N GLY A 110 -2.29 -17.97 -1.21
CA GLY A 110 -2.23 -19.31 -1.79
C GLY A 110 -2.25 -20.38 -0.72
N GLU A 111 -1.96 -21.61 -1.12
CA GLU A 111 -1.89 -22.74 -0.21
C GLU A 111 -0.51 -22.86 0.43
N GLY A 112 -0.45 -23.42 1.63
CA GLY A 112 0.78 -23.73 2.34
C GLY A 112 1.05 -22.81 3.53
N PRO A 113 2.04 -23.17 4.37
CA PRO A 113 2.20 -22.60 5.71
C PRO A 113 2.73 -21.16 5.73
N TYR A 114 3.25 -20.64 4.60
CA TYR A 114 3.84 -19.31 4.49
C TYR A 114 3.13 -18.44 3.42
N GLN A 115 1.82 -18.64 3.28
CA GLN A 115 1.00 -17.88 2.31
C GLN A 115 -0.08 -17.05 3.03
N ASP A 116 0.02 -16.92 4.37
CA ASP A 116 -0.97 -16.22 5.19
C ASP A 116 -0.33 -15.74 6.52
N TRP A 117 -1.06 -14.88 7.26
CA TRP A 117 -0.78 -14.41 8.61
C TRP A 117 0.44 -13.48 8.74
N GLY A 118 1.08 -13.50 9.94
CA GLY A 118 2.03 -12.46 10.35
C GLY A 118 3.48 -12.91 10.53
N SER A 119 3.85 -14.14 10.10
CA SER A 119 5.23 -14.61 10.29
C SER A 119 6.23 -13.72 9.55
N ARG A 120 7.43 -13.55 10.12
CA ARG A 120 8.54 -12.82 9.49
C ARG A 120 8.83 -13.32 8.08
N LYS A 121 8.80 -14.64 7.89
CA LYS A 121 9.04 -15.25 6.58
C LYS A 121 8.01 -14.79 5.54
N TYR A 122 6.73 -14.84 5.90
CA TYR A 122 5.65 -14.44 5.00
C TYR A 122 5.66 -12.94 4.71
N LEU A 123 5.76 -12.10 5.75
CA LEU A 123 5.75 -10.65 5.57
C LEU A 123 6.90 -10.17 4.68
N ARG A 124 8.11 -10.69 4.85
CA ARG A 124 9.26 -10.30 4.03
C ARG A 124 9.10 -10.76 2.59
N SER A 125 8.80 -12.03 2.36
CA SER A 125 8.62 -12.56 1.01
C SER A 125 7.44 -11.92 0.27
N SER A 126 6.38 -11.57 1.01
CA SER A 126 5.22 -10.87 0.48
C SER A 126 5.56 -9.44 0.04
N LEU A 127 6.32 -8.68 0.85
CA LEU A 127 6.77 -7.35 0.45
C LEU A 127 7.62 -7.40 -0.81
N ASP A 128 8.59 -8.32 -0.89
CA ASP A 128 9.41 -8.49 -2.09
C ASP A 128 8.57 -8.83 -3.33
N ALA A 129 7.52 -9.64 -3.17
CA ALA A 129 6.60 -9.95 -4.26
C ALA A 129 5.73 -8.74 -4.65
N SER A 130 5.26 -7.96 -3.69
CA SER A 130 4.50 -6.72 -3.90
C SER A 130 5.33 -5.68 -4.65
N LEU A 131 6.59 -5.47 -4.24
CA LEU A 131 7.51 -4.54 -4.91
C LEU A 131 7.73 -4.94 -6.38
N ARG A 132 7.91 -6.25 -6.66
CA ARG A 132 8.02 -6.72 -8.06
C ARG A 132 6.75 -6.46 -8.87
N ARG A 133 5.54 -6.68 -8.31
CA ARG A 133 4.27 -6.42 -9.00
C ARG A 133 4.06 -4.93 -9.27
N LEU A 134 4.43 -4.08 -8.31
CA LEU A 134 4.34 -2.62 -8.40
C LEU A 134 5.43 -2.02 -9.30
N GLY A 135 6.55 -2.71 -9.52
CA GLY A 135 7.72 -2.17 -10.21
C GLY A 135 8.42 -1.08 -9.41
N LEU A 136 8.44 -1.20 -8.09
CA LEU A 136 9.01 -0.22 -7.17
C LEU A 136 10.15 -0.83 -6.34
N ASP A 137 11.10 0.00 -5.93
CA ASP A 137 12.16 -0.38 -4.99
C ASP A 137 11.66 -0.27 -3.53
N TYR A 138 10.69 0.59 -3.27
CA TYR A 138 10.09 0.76 -1.95
C TYR A 138 8.61 1.16 -2.05
N VAL A 139 7.85 0.88 -0.97
CA VAL A 139 6.53 1.47 -0.72
C VAL A 139 6.62 2.54 0.35
N ASP A 140 5.71 3.50 0.35
CA ASP A 140 5.70 4.55 1.36
C ASP A 140 5.22 4.00 2.70
N ILE A 141 4.19 3.15 2.71
CA ILE A 141 3.68 2.53 3.93
C ILE A 141 3.51 1.02 3.73
N TYR A 142 4.08 0.22 4.65
CA TYR A 142 3.86 -1.21 4.69
C TYR A 142 3.07 -1.59 5.93
N TYR A 143 1.97 -2.36 5.74
CA TYR A 143 1.08 -2.75 6.84
C TYR A 143 1.14 -4.23 7.16
N SER A 144 1.04 -4.56 8.47
CA SER A 144 0.44 -5.82 8.88
C SER A 144 -1.08 -5.71 8.72
N HIS A 145 -1.65 -6.54 7.84
CA HIS A 145 -3.05 -6.39 7.39
C HIS A 145 -4.07 -6.82 8.43
N ARG A 146 -3.67 -7.71 9.35
CA ARG A 146 -4.45 -8.16 10.51
C ARG A 146 -3.52 -8.74 11.58
N PRO A 147 -3.96 -8.81 12.84
CA PRO A 147 -3.19 -9.50 13.87
C PRO A 147 -3.14 -11.02 13.59
N ASP A 148 -1.99 -11.62 13.82
CA ASP A 148 -1.82 -13.07 13.80
C ASP A 148 -1.99 -13.60 15.23
N PRO A 149 -2.93 -14.52 15.50
CA PRO A 149 -3.17 -15.02 16.85
C PRO A 149 -2.09 -15.98 17.36
N GLU A 150 -1.26 -16.54 16.47
CA GLU A 150 -0.28 -17.59 16.83
C GLU A 150 1.17 -17.12 16.73
N THR A 151 1.44 -16.06 15.94
CA THR A 151 2.79 -15.49 15.83
C THR A 151 2.99 -14.41 16.91
N PRO A 152 4.07 -14.44 17.67
CA PRO A 152 4.41 -13.36 18.62
C PRO A 152 4.43 -12.01 17.92
N ILE A 153 3.82 -11.00 18.55
CA ILE A 153 3.70 -9.68 17.94
C ILE A 153 5.07 -9.04 17.66
N GLU A 154 6.07 -9.36 18.47
CA GLU A 154 7.45 -8.92 18.33
C GLU A 154 8.08 -9.45 17.04
N GLU A 155 7.74 -10.67 16.61
CA GLU A 155 8.19 -11.21 15.33
C GLU A 155 7.55 -10.46 14.16
N THR A 156 6.24 -10.26 14.20
CA THR A 156 5.49 -9.52 13.16
C THR A 156 5.99 -8.10 13.05
N MET A 157 6.11 -7.38 14.17
CA MET A 157 6.57 -6.00 14.19
C MET A 157 8.06 -5.88 13.83
N GLY A 158 8.88 -6.83 14.25
CA GLY A 158 10.29 -6.91 13.83
C GLY A 158 10.46 -7.15 12.32
N ALA A 159 9.51 -7.83 11.66
CA ALA A 159 9.51 -7.96 10.21
C ALA A 159 9.19 -6.62 9.52
N LEU A 160 8.23 -5.85 10.05
CA LEU A 160 7.93 -4.49 9.55
C LEU A 160 9.11 -3.54 9.78
N ALA A 161 9.72 -3.56 10.96
CA ALA A 161 10.90 -2.75 11.25
C ALA A 161 12.07 -3.07 10.30
N SER A 162 12.28 -4.35 9.99
CA SER A 162 13.28 -4.79 9.01
C SER A 162 13.02 -4.19 7.62
N ALA A 163 11.76 -4.10 7.19
CA ALA A 163 11.40 -3.49 5.91
C ALA A 163 11.82 -2.01 5.83
N VAL A 164 11.71 -1.27 6.95
CA VAL A 164 12.17 0.13 7.03
C VAL A 164 13.69 0.20 7.01
N HIS A 165 14.37 -0.60 7.83
CA HIS A 165 15.83 -0.61 7.88
C HIS A 165 16.50 -1.04 6.56
N GLU A 166 15.82 -1.89 5.78
CA GLU A 166 16.25 -2.31 4.44
C GLU A 166 15.88 -1.30 3.34
N GLY A 167 15.20 -0.20 3.68
CA GLY A 167 14.77 0.82 2.73
C GLY A 167 13.65 0.38 1.79
N LYS A 168 12.94 -0.72 2.10
CA LYS A 168 11.81 -1.25 1.32
C LYS A 168 10.46 -0.65 1.71
N ALA A 169 10.39 0.03 2.86
CA ALA A 169 9.27 0.84 3.29
C ALA A 169 9.77 2.08 4.01
N LEU A 170 9.08 3.22 3.87
CA LEU A 170 9.43 4.44 4.59
C LEU A 170 8.75 4.49 5.96
N TYR A 171 7.52 4.02 6.04
CA TYR A 171 6.69 3.99 7.24
C TYR A 171 6.03 2.62 7.38
N VAL A 172 5.58 2.32 8.60
CA VAL A 172 4.85 1.10 8.90
C VAL A 172 3.52 1.40 9.56
N GLY A 173 2.56 0.52 9.29
CA GLY A 173 1.21 0.58 9.83
C GLY A 173 0.67 -0.78 10.23
N ILE A 174 -0.47 -0.76 10.88
CA ILE A 174 -1.26 -1.94 11.21
C ILE A 174 -2.71 -1.75 10.74
N SER A 175 -3.42 -2.85 10.54
CA SER A 175 -4.83 -2.82 10.15
C SER A 175 -5.60 -3.89 10.94
N ASN A 176 -6.85 -3.59 11.31
CA ASN A 176 -7.74 -4.50 12.03
C ASN A 176 -7.27 -4.96 13.43
N TYR A 177 -6.34 -4.27 14.04
CA TYR A 177 -5.89 -4.51 15.42
C TYR A 177 -6.87 -3.87 16.40
N ASP A 178 -7.11 -4.50 17.53
CA ASP A 178 -7.81 -3.87 18.65
C ASP A 178 -6.89 -2.89 19.41
N SER A 179 -7.44 -2.22 20.41
CA SER A 179 -6.68 -1.22 21.17
C SER A 179 -5.55 -1.79 22.02
N ALA A 180 -5.67 -3.02 22.52
CA ALA A 180 -4.61 -3.69 23.28
C ALA A 180 -3.49 -4.15 22.34
N GLN A 181 -3.85 -4.78 21.24
CA GLN A 181 -2.94 -5.20 20.17
C GLN A 181 -2.21 -4.01 19.55
N THR A 182 -2.90 -2.88 19.35
CA THR A 182 -2.28 -1.63 18.83
C THR A 182 -1.19 -1.12 19.78
N ARG A 183 -1.44 -1.11 21.09
CA ARG A 183 -0.42 -0.71 22.09
C ARG A 183 0.77 -1.66 22.10
N ALA A 184 0.51 -2.97 22.03
CA ALA A 184 1.56 -3.98 21.98
C ALA A 184 2.40 -3.85 20.71
N ALA A 185 1.77 -3.65 19.55
CA ALA A 185 2.46 -3.42 18.28
C ALA A 185 3.34 -2.15 18.33
N ALA A 186 2.81 -1.05 18.89
CA ALA A 186 3.56 0.18 19.04
C ALA A 186 4.77 0.02 19.97
N ALA A 187 4.63 -0.72 21.07
CA ALA A 187 5.72 -1.02 21.98
C ALA A 187 6.81 -1.89 21.31
N ALA A 188 6.41 -2.95 20.62
CA ALA A 188 7.33 -3.82 19.89
C ALA A 188 8.11 -3.09 18.78
N LEU A 189 7.45 -2.20 18.01
CA LEU A 189 8.12 -1.38 17.01
C LEU A 189 9.11 -0.38 17.63
N ALA A 190 8.76 0.20 18.79
CA ALA A 190 9.62 1.15 19.49
C ALA A 190 10.96 0.54 19.93
N GLU A 191 11.00 -0.77 20.26
CA GLU A 191 12.24 -1.51 20.56
C GLU A 191 13.21 -1.53 19.36
N HIS A 192 12.71 -1.39 18.15
CA HIS A 192 13.50 -1.26 16.92
C HIS A 192 13.77 0.19 16.49
N GLY A 193 13.36 1.19 17.30
CA GLY A 193 13.48 2.60 16.96
C GLY A 193 12.50 3.07 15.86
N ILE A 194 11.49 2.26 15.53
CA ILE A 194 10.51 2.56 14.49
C ILE A 194 9.16 2.93 15.15
N PRO A 195 8.61 4.14 14.92
CA PRO A 195 7.29 4.48 15.42
C PRO A 195 6.19 3.77 14.61
N LEU A 196 5.14 3.32 15.30
CA LEU A 196 3.89 2.96 14.62
C LEU A 196 3.27 4.24 14.05
N THR A 197 3.24 4.36 12.72
CA THR A 197 2.84 5.60 12.05
C THR A 197 1.34 5.72 11.87
N ILE A 198 0.67 4.61 11.54
CA ILE A 198 -0.75 4.64 11.14
C ILE A 198 -1.45 3.34 11.50
N HIS A 199 -2.74 3.45 11.85
CA HIS A 199 -3.64 2.31 12.01
C HIS A 199 -4.84 2.48 11.08
N GLN A 200 -5.15 1.45 10.29
CA GLN A 200 -6.32 1.39 9.40
C GLN A 200 -7.35 0.40 9.95
N PRO A 201 -8.22 0.81 10.86
CA PRO A 201 -9.31 -0.03 11.35
C PRO A 201 -10.50 0.00 10.40
N ARG A 202 -11.38 -0.98 10.53
CA ARG A 202 -12.73 -0.88 9.95
C ARG A 202 -13.52 0.17 10.72
N TYR A 203 -13.96 1.22 10.03
CA TYR A 203 -14.76 2.29 10.60
C TYR A 203 -16.06 2.45 9.80
N ASN A 204 -17.18 2.44 10.51
CA ASN A 204 -18.52 2.69 9.94
C ASN A 204 -19.22 3.70 10.83
N MET A 205 -19.91 4.64 10.22
CA MET A 205 -20.87 5.53 10.88
C MET A 205 -22.23 4.86 10.98
#